data_c9438f7a1606be1b71fa1840bb76018f
#
_entry.id   c9438f7a1606be1b71fa1840bb76018f
#
_cell.length_a   1.000
_cell.length_b   1.000
_cell.length_c   1.000
_cell.angle_alpha   90.00
_cell.angle_beta   90.00
_cell.angle_gamma   90.00
#
_symmetry.space_group_name_H-M   'P 1'
#
loop_
_entity.id
_entity.type
_entity.pdbx_description
1 polymer ?
#
loop_
_entity_poly.entity_id
_entity_poly.type
_entity_poly.pdbx_seq_one_letter_code
_entity_poly.pdbx_strand_id
1 'polypeptide(L)'
;MNSVATLLSSESDNADRYARIVRSAKKAEWQIDRDLMQERSFDFSRKFLPDGLSQIDRLTFLDGAEARLLSQIQGRTYAYLFGLVERFISAKMLDQGRAHVFDNQLALEALVRFSNDEIKHQELFRRMETMMGSHLPAGYRQVADPNDVARAVLAASTWSVLALTCHIELFVQAHYVQSIAPREELCPLFKDVFKFHWKDESRHVVLDELEWK
;
A
#
# COMPACT_ATOMS: atom_id res chain seq x y z
N MET A 1 25.60 -7.08 34.96
CA MET A 1 26.09 -5.89 34.23
C MET A 1 25.85 -5.96 32.69
N ASN A 2 25.71 -7.13 32.07
CA ASN A 2 25.49 -7.23 30.63
C ASN A 2 24.10 -6.77 30.13
N SER A 3 23.08 -6.77 30.99
CA SER A 3 21.69 -6.44 30.59
C SER A 3 21.48 -4.97 30.24
N VAL A 4 22.05 -4.04 31.02
CA VAL A 4 21.86 -2.58 30.79
C VAL A 4 22.61 -2.12 29.54
N ALA A 5 23.84 -2.59 29.33
CA ALA A 5 24.61 -2.25 28.12
C ALA A 5 23.96 -2.77 26.84
N THR A 6 23.33 -3.95 26.89
CA THR A 6 22.59 -4.53 25.75
C THR A 6 21.31 -3.74 25.47
N LEU A 7 20.58 -3.28 26.49
CA LEU A 7 19.40 -2.44 26.33
C LEU A 7 19.75 -1.07 25.73
N LEU A 8 20.79 -0.40 26.25
CA LEU A 8 21.24 0.89 25.72
C LEU A 8 21.74 0.81 24.27
N SER A 9 22.39 -0.30 23.88
CA SER A 9 22.81 -0.51 22.49
C SER A 9 21.62 -0.75 21.56
N SER A 10 20.58 -1.46 21.99
CA SER A 10 19.37 -1.70 21.20
C SER A 10 18.52 -0.43 21.05
N GLU A 11 18.43 0.41 22.08
CA GLU A 11 17.71 1.69 22.00
C GLU A 11 18.42 2.69 21.05
N SER A 12 19.76 2.76 21.10
CA SER A 12 20.54 3.58 20.16
C SER A 12 20.37 3.11 18.71
N ASP A 13 20.36 1.80 18.46
CA ASP A 13 20.15 1.24 17.13
C ASP A 13 18.74 1.54 16.60
N ASN A 14 17.71 1.43 17.45
CA ASN A 14 16.34 1.76 17.08
C ASN A 14 16.19 3.27 16.79
N ALA A 15 16.77 4.16 17.57
CA ALA A 15 16.75 5.60 17.31
C ALA A 15 17.38 5.94 15.95
N ASP A 16 18.50 5.30 15.59
CA ASP A 16 19.14 5.46 14.30
C ASP A 16 18.26 4.92 13.13
N ARG A 17 17.52 3.85 13.36
CA ARG A 17 16.58 3.29 12.37
C ARG A 17 15.43 4.27 12.14
N TYR A 18 14.78 4.81 13.17
CA TYR A 18 13.74 5.84 13.02
C TYR A 18 14.27 7.08 12.29
N ALA A 19 15.46 7.56 12.66
CA ALA A 19 16.08 8.69 11.99
C ALA A 19 16.33 8.44 10.48
N ARG A 20 16.70 7.23 10.10
CA ARG A 20 16.85 6.83 8.69
C ARG A 20 15.51 6.81 7.95
N ILE A 21 14.45 6.27 8.56
CA ILE A 21 13.10 6.27 8.01
C ILE A 21 12.64 7.70 7.75
N VAL A 22 12.72 8.58 8.73
CA VAL A 22 12.34 10.00 8.62
C VAL A 22 13.10 10.70 7.48
N ARG A 23 14.42 10.51 7.41
CA ARG A 23 15.24 11.10 6.33
C ARG A 23 14.84 10.55 4.96
N SER A 24 14.58 9.26 4.87
CA SER A 24 14.14 8.62 3.61
C SER A 24 12.79 9.13 3.17
N ALA A 25 11.81 9.25 4.09
CA ALA A 25 10.49 9.77 3.81
C ALA A 25 10.55 11.21 3.26
N LYS A 26 11.33 12.10 3.93
CA LYS A 26 11.53 13.48 3.46
C LYS A 26 12.16 13.57 2.07
N LYS A 27 13.09 12.67 1.75
CA LYS A 27 13.78 12.66 0.45
C LYS A 27 12.92 12.09 -0.68
N ALA A 28 12.08 11.13 -0.37
CA ALA A 28 11.28 10.38 -1.35
C ALA A 28 9.85 10.94 -1.51
N GLU A 29 9.55 12.12 -0.96
CA GLU A 29 8.22 12.74 -1.04
C GLU A 29 7.80 12.99 -2.49
N TRP A 30 6.58 12.55 -2.83
CA TRP A 30 5.97 12.73 -4.13
C TRP A 30 4.50 13.12 -3.98
N GLN A 31 3.97 13.74 -5.03
CA GLN A 31 2.57 14.21 -5.09
C GLN A 31 1.83 13.54 -6.25
N ILE A 32 0.59 13.14 -6.00
CA ILE A 32 -0.25 12.40 -6.96
C ILE A 32 -0.34 13.11 -8.31
N ASP A 33 -0.70 14.40 -8.30
CA ASP A 33 -0.91 15.13 -9.55
C ASP A 33 0.39 15.51 -10.25
N ARG A 34 1.38 15.97 -9.50
CA ARG A 34 2.65 16.47 -10.07
C ARG A 34 3.53 15.36 -10.62
N ASP A 35 3.65 14.25 -9.88
CA ASP A 35 4.71 13.27 -10.13
C ASP A 35 4.18 12.00 -10.80
N LEU A 36 2.87 11.70 -10.67
CA LEU A 36 2.29 10.46 -11.16
C LEU A 36 1.20 10.69 -12.21
N MET A 37 0.12 11.40 -11.88
CA MET A 37 -1.03 11.53 -12.78
C MET A 37 -0.75 12.42 -13.98
N GLN A 38 -0.22 13.63 -13.79
CA GLN A 38 0.22 14.53 -14.87
C GLN A 38 -0.79 14.63 -16.04
N GLU A 39 -2.09 14.70 -15.75
CA GLU A 39 -3.18 14.67 -16.75
C GLU A 39 -3.27 13.38 -17.59
N ARG A 40 -2.57 12.30 -17.18
CA ARG A 40 -2.60 11.01 -17.86
C ARG A 40 -3.94 10.29 -17.64
N SER A 41 -4.29 9.41 -18.57
CA SER A 41 -5.44 8.52 -18.50
C SER A 41 -5.01 7.05 -18.56
N PHE A 42 -5.89 6.14 -18.10
CA PHE A 42 -5.67 4.71 -18.27
C PHE A 42 -5.83 4.31 -19.74
N ASP A 43 -4.94 3.46 -20.22
CA ASP A 43 -4.99 2.90 -21.56
C ASP A 43 -5.85 1.62 -21.56
N PHE A 44 -7.11 1.74 -21.93
CA PHE A 44 -8.07 0.64 -22.01
C PHE A 44 -7.85 -0.29 -23.22
N SER A 45 -6.89 -0.01 -24.08
CA SER A 45 -6.45 -0.99 -25.08
C SER A 45 -5.56 -2.09 -24.47
N ARG A 46 -5.14 -1.94 -23.19
CA ARG A 46 -4.25 -2.84 -22.46
C ARG A 46 -4.93 -3.52 -21.28
N LYS A 47 -4.34 -4.62 -20.83
CA LYS A 47 -4.69 -5.25 -19.54
C LYS A 47 -4.24 -4.35 -18.39
N PHE A 48 -4.90 -4.50 -17.23
CA PHE A 48 -4.50 -3.83 -15.98
C PHE A 48 -3.79 -4.81 -15.06
N LEU A 49 -4.34 -6.01 -14.85
CA LEU A 49 -3.65 -7.06 -14.11
C LEU A 49 -2.96 -8.08 -15.04
N PRO A 50 -1.78 -8.58 -14.67
CA PRO A 50 -1.12 -9.66 -15.40
C PRO A 50 -1.87 -10.98 -15.22
N ASP A 51 -1.71 -11.90 -16.18
CA ASP A 51 -2.38 -13.20 -16.16
C ASP A 51 -2.01 -14.06 -14.93
N GLY A 52 -0.79 -13.91 -14.41
CA GLY A 52 -0.35 -14.59 -13.19
C GLY A 52 -1.15 -14.22 -11.93
N LEU A 53 -1.71 -13.01 -11.88
CA LEU A 53 -2.60 -12.58 -10.78
C LEU A 53 -4.07 -12.79 -11.14
N SER A 54 -4.46 -12.45 -12.35
CA SER A 54 -5.86 -12.47 -12.79
C SER A 54 -6.37 -13.87 -13.12
N GLN A 55 -5.47 -14.81 -13.45
CA GLN A 55 -5.77 -16.18 -13.92
C GLN A 55 -6.70 -16.23 -15.16
N ILE A 56 -6.75 -15.15 -15.93
CA ILE A 56 -7.64 -15.00 -17.09
C ILE A 56 -7.21 -15.94 -18.23
N ASP A 57 -5.93 -16.21 -18.37
CA ASP A 57 -5.35 -17.15 -19.33
C ASP A 57 -5.91 -18.58 -19.19
N ARG A 58 -6.49 -18.92 -18.04
CA ARG A 58 -7.18 -20.19 -17.79
C ARG A 58 -8.63 -20.21 -18.30
N LEU A 59 -9.18 -19.07 -18.66
CA LEU A 59 -10.56 -18.92 -19.13
C LEU A 59 -10.58 -18.96 -20.67
N THR A 60 -10.36 -20.14 -21.23
CA THR A 60 -10.18 -20.37 -22.67
C THR A 60 -11.41 -20.08 -23.53
N PHE A 61 -12.57 -19.85 -22.89
CA PHE A 61 -13.81 -19.48 -23.56
C PHE A 61 -13.95 -17.97 -23.83
N LEU A 62 -13.06 -17.14 -23.23
CA LEU A 62 -13.04 -15.70 -23.45
C LEU A 62 -12.26 -15.36 -24.72
N ASP A 63 -12.77 -14.42 -25.51
CA ASP A 63 -11.97 -13.82 -26.58
C ASP A 63 -10.98 -12.78 -26.01
N GLY A 64 -10.11 -12.23 -26.88
CA GLY A 64 -9.08 -11.29 -26.45
C GLY A 64 -9.64 -9.96 -25.93
N ALA A 65 -10.80 -9.52 -26.36
CA ALA A 65 -11.45 -8.30 -25.88
C ALA A 65 -12.11 -8.54 -24.51
N GLU A 66 -12.76 -9.67 -24.34
CA GLU A 66 -13.38 -10.11 -23.08
C GLU A 66 -12.32 -10.35 -22.01
N ALA A 67 -11.22 -11.03 -22.34
CA ALA A 67 -10.09 -11.26 -21.43
C ALA A 67 -9.46 -9.93 -20.98
N ARG A 68 -9.30 -8.97 -21.88
CA ARG A 68 -8.80 -7.63 -21.54
C ARG A 68 -9.78 -6.89 -20.63
N LEU A 69 -11.07 -6.88 -20.95
CA LEU A 69 -12.10 -6.24 -20.14
C LEU A 69 -12.15 -6.85 -18.73
N LEU A 70 -12.09 -8.17 -18.61
CA LEU A 70 -12.07 -8.85 -17.31
C LEU A 70 -10.82 -8.47 -16.50
N SER A 71 -9.64 -8.38 -17.14
CA SER A 71 -8.42 -7.88 -16.50
C SER A 71 -8.59 -6.45 -15.94
N GLN A 72 -9.30 -5.59 -16.68
CA GLN A 72 -9.56 -4.20 -16.27
C GLN A 72 -10.54 -4.13 -15.10
N ILE A 73 -11.60 -4.94 -15.10
CA ILE A 73 -12.55 -5.06 -13.99
C ILE A 73 -11.85 -5.59 -12.74
N GLN A 74 -11.03 -6.62 -12.88
CA GLN A 74 -10.23 -7.14 -11.77
C GLN A 74 -9.19 -6.12 -11.27
N GLY A 75 -8.56 -5.36 -12.18
CA GLY A 75 -7.64 -4.29 -11.82
C GLY A 75 -8.31 -3.18 -11.01
N ARG A 76 -9.56 -2.84 -11.34
CA ARG A 76 -10.37 -1.93 -10.54
C ARG A 76 -10.65 -2.47 -9.13
N THR A 77 -11.03 -3.75 -9.03
CA THR A 77 -11.24 -4.43 -7.74
C THR A 77 -9.94 -4.46 -6.92
N TYR A 78 -8.83 -4.70 -7.60
CA TYR A 78 -7.51 -4.75 -6.98
C TYR A 78 -7.12 -3.40 -6.35
N ALA A 79 -7.30 -2.30 -7.09
CA ALA A 79 -7.11 -0.95 -6.57
C ALA A 79 -8.00 -0.67 -5.35
N TYR A 80 -9.26 -1.09 -5.40
CA TYR A 80 -10.17 -0.96 -4.27
C TYR A 80 -9.70 -1.71 -3.02
N LEU A 81 -9.19 -2.94 -3.18
CA LEU A 81 -8.69 -3.74 -2.06
C LEU A 81 -7.46 -3.09 -1.40
N PHE A 82 -6.57 -2.50 -2.19
CA PHE A 82 -5.45 -1.73 -1.63
C PHE A 82 -5.96 -0.54 -0.82
N GLY A 83 -6.80 0.32 -1.39
CA GLY A 83 -7.36 1.46 -0.66
C GLY A 83 -8.16 1.07 0.60
N LEU A 84 -8.66 -0.17 0.65
CA LEU A 84 -9.38 -0.70 1.82
C LEU A 84 -8.42 -1.05 2.97
N VAL A 85 -7.27 -1.68 2.67
CA VAL A 85 -6.30 -2.06 3.72
C VAL A 85 -5.59 -0.85 4.29
N GLU A 86 -5.25 0.16 3.50
CA GLU A 86 -4.64 1.42 3.93
C GLU A 86 -5.41 2.11 5.06
N ARG A 87 -6.74 1.87 5.12
CA ARG A 87 -7.60 2.51 6.11
C ARG A 87 -7.35 2.06 7.53
N PHE A 88 -7.21 0.75 7.77
CA PHE A 88 -6.91 0.26 9.12
C PHE A 88 -5.43 0.40 9.46
N ILE A 89 -4.53 0.33 8.47
CA ILE A 89 -3.10 0.56 8.64
C ILE A 89 -2.88 1.99 9.16
N SER A 90 -3.38 3.00 8.46
CA SER A 90 -3.30 4.40 8.88
C SER A 90 -3.80 4.62 10.31
N ALA A 91 -4.97 4.06 10.65
CA ALA A 91 -5.55 4.19 11.98
C ALA A 91 -4.69 3.52 13.05
N LYS A 92 -4.12 2.33 12.78
CA LYS A 92 -3.24 1.64 13.73
C LYS A 92 -1.94 2.39 13.96
N MET A 93 -1.30 2.94 12.93
CA MET A 93 -0.06 3.69 13.07
C MET A 93 -0.25 4.98 13.87
N LEU A 94 -1.37 5.69 13.69
CA LEU A 94 -1.71 6.84 14.53
C LEU A 94 -1.94 6.45 16.01
N ASP A 95 -2.52 5.28 16.25
CA ASP A 95 -2.71 4.77 17.61
C ASP A 95 -1.35 4.42 18.27
N GLN A 96 -0.44 3.78 17.53
CA GLN A 96 0.92 3.48 17.99
C GLN A 96 1.69 4.77 18.33
N GLY A 97 1.50 5.85 17.57
CA GLY A 97 2.13 7.14 17.83
C GLY A 97 1.90 7.68 19.24
N ARG A 98 0.80 7.31 19.91
CA ARG A 98 0.51 7.74 21.29
C ARG A 98 1.55 7.28 22.31
N ALA A 99 2.15 6.11 22.09
CA ALA A 99 3.18 5.60 23.00
C ALA A 99 4.45 6.47 22.98
N HIS A 100 4.70 7.18 21.89
CA HIS A 100 5.91 7.97 21.67
C HIS A 100 5.78 9.48 21.95
N VAL A 101 4.59 9.96 22.32
CA VAL A 101 4.31 11.41 22.47
C VAL A 101 5.25 12.10 23.46
N PHE A 102 5.61 11.45 24.57
CA PHE A 102 6.48 11.99 25.60
C PHE A 102 7.84 11.30 25.69
N ASP A 103 8.16 10.42 24.73
CA ASP A 103 9.36 9.59 24.73
C ASP A 103 10.16 9.80 23.43
N ASN A 104 9.99 8.97 22.43
CA ASN A 104 10.78 8.98 21.19
C ASN A 104 10.14 9.83 20.10
N GLN A 105 10.57 11.09 19.98
CA GLN A 105 10.04 12.04 18.99
C GLN A 105 10.36 11.63 17.53
N LEU A 106 11.44 10.88 17.29
CA LEU A 106 11.74 10.35 15.95
C LEU A 106 10.79 9.20 15.57
N ALA A 107 10.43 8.34 16.52
CA ALA A 107 9.42 7.33 16.31
C ALA A 107 8.06 7.97 16.02
N LEU A 108 7.66 8.98 16.81
CA LEU A 108 6.43 9.73 16.58
C LEU A 108 6.42 10.37 15.18
N GLU A 109 7.50 11.06 14.78
CA GLU A 109 7.59 11.65 13.43
C GLU A 109 7.52 10.58 12.33
N ALA A 110 8.15 9.42 12.51
CA ALA A 110 8.12 8.33 11.54
C ALA A 110 6.70 7.79 11.36
N LEU A 111 5.97 7.54 12.46
CA LEU A 111 4.59 7.04 12.43
C LEU A 111 3.59 8.04 11.84
N VAL A 112 3.76 9.33 12.12
CA VAL A 112 2.95 10.39 11.51
C VAL A 112 3.18 10.46 10.00
N ARG A 113 4.44 10.31 9.54
CA ARG A 113 4.75 10.29 8.10
C ARG A 113 4.21 9.05 7.43
N PHE A 114 4.34 7.89 8.05
CA PHE A 114 3.71 6.66 7.59
C PHE A 114 2.20 6.88 7.40
N SER A 115 1.50 7.34 8.43
CA SER A 115 0.06 7.60 8.35
C SER A 115 -0.31 8.61 7.25
N ASN A 116 0.54 9.60 6.99
CA ASN A 116 0.36 10.54 5.89
C ASN A 116 0.52 9.87 4.51
N ASP A 117 1.46 8.94 4.36
CA ASP A 117 1.61 8.15 3.13
C ASP A 117 0.36 7.28 2.91
N GLU A 118 -0.18 6.60 3.95
CA GLU A 118 -1.41 5.81 3.86
C GLU A 118 -2.64 6.65 3.45
N ILE A 119 -2.76 7.87 3.94
CA ILE A 119 -3.84 8.80 3.51
C ILE A 119 -3.67 9.16 2.03
N LYS A 120 -2.45 9.38 1.58
CA LYS A 120 -2.12 9.62 0.18
C LYS A 120 -2.43 8.40 -0.69
N HIS A 121 -2.12 7.18 -0.22
CA HIS A 121 -2.45 5.93 -0.91
C HIS A 121 -3.96 5.72 -1.03
N GLN A 122 -4.74 5.96 0.02
CA GLN A 122 -6.21 5.93 -0.05
C GLN A 122 -6.76 6.90 -1.11
N GLU A 123 -6.21 8.12 -1.19
CA GLU A 123 -6.58 9.09 -2.22
C GLU A 123 -6.21 8.58 -3.62
N LEU A 124 -5.01 8.05 -3.78
CA LEU A 124 -4.51 7.50 -5.04
C LEU A 124 -5.42 6.39 -5.56
N PHE A 125 -5.73 5.40 -4.73
CA PHE A 125 -6.56 4.26 -5.13
C PHE A 125 -8.02 4.66 -5.39
N ARG A 126 -8.56 5.61 -4.63
CA ARG A 126 -9.89 6.17 -4.88
C ARG A 126 -9.97 6.89 -6.23
N ARG A 127 -8.96 7.70 -6.58
CA ARG A 127 -8.88 8.35 -7.90
C ARG A 127 -8.76 7.34 -9.02
N MET A 128 -7.89 6.35 -8.85
CA MET A 128 -7.71 5.26 -9.79
C MET A 128 -9.03 4.52 -10.05
N GLU A 129 -9.76 4.18 -9.00
CA GLU A 129 -11.06 3.52 -9.07
C GLU A 129 -12.11 4.36 -9.80
N THR A 130 -12.15 5.66 -9.51
CA THR A 130 -13.05 6.62 -10.19
C THR A 130 -12.74 6.74 -11.68
N MET A 131 -11.47 6.91 -12.03
CA MET A 131 -11.02 7.03 -13.42
C MET A 131 -11.31 5.75 -14.22
N MET A 132 -11.07 4.58 -13.64
CA MET A 132 -11.40 3.31 -14.28
C MET A 132 -12.91 3.11 -14.40
N GLY A 133 -13.66 3.44 -13.35
CA GLY A 133 -15.12 3.28 -13.30
C GLY A 133 -15.86 4.09 -14.35
N SER A 134 -15.35 5.25 -14.76
CA SER A 134 -15.96 6.10 -15.78
C SER A 134 -15.90 5.49 -17.20
N HIS A 135 -15.03 4.50 -17.42
CA HIS A 135 -14.82 3.87 -18.74
C HIS A 135 -15.30 2.41 -18.79
N LEU A 136 -15.52 1.78 -17.63
CA LEU A 136 -15.96 0.39 -17.57
C LEU A 136 -17.48 0.28 -17.63
N PRO A 137 -18.03 -0.86 -18.10
CA PRO A 137 -19.48 -1.09 -18.14
C PRO A 137 -20.12 -0.89 -16.76
N ALA A 138 -21.38 -0.43 -16.77
CA ALA A 138 -22.18 -0.30 -15.57
C ALA A 138 -22.45 -1.66 -14.91
N GLY A 139 -22.76 -1.66 -13.60
CA GLY A 139 -23.12 -2.87 -12.84
C GLY A 139 -22.07 -3.34 -11.85
N TYR A 140 -20.84 -2.77 -11.86
CA TYR A 140 -19.85 -3.05 -10.84
C TYR A 140 -20.32 -2.58 -9.45
N ARG A 141 -20.19 -3.45 -8.47
CA ARG A 141 -20.49 -3.15 -7.07
C ARG A 141 -19.35 -3.62 -6.18
N GLN A 142 -18.95 -2.75 -5.28
CA GLN A 142 -18.07 -3.09 -4.18
C GLN A 142 -18.91 -3.75 -3.08
N VAL A 143 -18.47 -4.89 -2.57
CA VAL A 143 -19.19 -5.67 -1.56
C VAL A 143 -18.72 -5.33 -0.16
N ALA A 144 -17.40 -5.18 0.03
CA ALA A 144 -16.81 -4.88 1.33
C ALA A 144 -16.88 -3.37 1.63
N ASP A 145 -17.43 -2.99 2.79
CA ASP A 145 -17.34 -1.61 3.27
C ASP A 145 -16.00 -1.40 3.99
N PRO A 146 -15.20 -0.36 3.62
CA PRO A 146 -13.88 -0.13 4.22
C PRO A 146 -13.92 0.12 5.73
N ASN A 147 -14.99 0.74 6.26
CA ASN A 147 -15.14 0.98 7.69
C ASN A 147 -15.45 -0.32 8.44
N ASP A 148 -16.27 -1.21 7.85
CA ASP A 148 -16.59 -2.49 8.47
C ASP A 148 -15.37 -3.39 8.55
N VAL A 149 -14.56 -3.44 7.48
CA VAL A 149 -13.29 -4.16 7.47
C VAL A 149 -12.32 -3.56 8.49
N ALA A 150 -12.15 -2.24 8.50
CA ALA A 150 -11.27 -1.57 9.46
C ALA A 150 -11.70 -1.84 10.92
N ARG A 151 -13.00 -1.76 11.23
CA ARG A 151 -13.51 -2.09 12.58
C ARG A 151 -13.23 -3.55 12.96
N ALA A 152 -13.42 -4.47 12.04
CA ALA A 152 -13.17 -5.89 12.31
C ALA A 152 -11.68 -6.17 12.57
N VAL A 153 -10.78 -5.62 11.76
CA VAL A 153 -9.33 -5.79 11.93
C VAL A 153 -8.83 -5.13 13.21
N LEU A 154 -9.23 -3.87 13.46
CA LEU A 154 -8.79 -3.11 14.63
C LEU A 154 -9.35 -3.63 15.96
N ALA A 155 -10.36 -4.49 15.94
CA ALA A 155 -10.85 -5.19 17.13
C ALA A 155 -9.90 -6.30 17.62
N ALA A 156 -8.94 -6.73 16.80
CA ALA A 156 -7.92 -7.71 17.18
C ALA A 156 -6.86 -7.08 18.10
N SER A 157 -5.98 -7.93 18.67
CA SER A 157 -4.87 -7.42 19.50
C SER A 157 -3.93 -6.55 18.68
N THR A 158 -3.29 -5.56 19.33
CA THR A 158 -2.27 -4.72 18.69
C THR A 158 -1.22 -5.54 17.97
N TRP A 159 -0.71 -6.58 18.61
CA TRP A 159 0.26 -7.49 18.01
C TRP A 159 -0.25 -8.12 16.72
N SER A 160 -1.50 -8.61 16.71
CA SER A 160 -2.09 -9.24 15.51
C SER A 160 -2.27 -8.26 14.37
N VAL A 161 -2.67 -7.01 14.67
CA VAL A 161 -2.84 -5.97 13.65
C VAL A 161 -1.49 -5.57 13.05
N LEU A 162 -0.46 -5.34 13.88
CA LEU A 162 0.88 -5.00 13.41
C LEU A 162 1.51 -6.14 12.60
N ALA A 163 1.33 -7.39 13.03
CA ALA A 163 1.80 -8.56 12.29
C ALA A 163 1.11 -8.68 10.91
N LEU A 164 -0.20 -8.42 10.85
CA LEU A 164 -0.94 -8.40 9.60
C LEU A 164 -0.46 -7.27 8.68
N THR A 165 -0.28 -6.06 9.22
CA THR A 165 0.23 -4.90 8.48
C THR A 165 1.61 -5.21 7.89
N CYS A 166 2.56 -5.64 8.71
CA CYS A 166 3.90 -6.03 8.26
C CYS A 166 3.85 -7.12 7.16
N HIS A 167 2.94 -8.10 7.28
CA HIS A 167 2.76 -9.12 6.24
C HIS A 167 2.26 -8.52 4.93
N ILE A 168 1.30 -7.59 4.97
CA ILE A 168 0.77 -6.91 3.79
C ILE A 168 1.88 -6.10 3.11
N GLU A 169 2.65 -5.33 3.87
CA GLU A 169 3.75 -4.52 3.36
C GLU A 169 4.85 -5.38 2.69
N LEU A 170 5.20 -6.50 3.29
CA LEU A 170 6.14 -7.47 2.71
C LEU A 170 5.58 -8.09 1.42
N PHE A 171 4.28 -8.40 1.40
CA PHE A 171 3.61 -8.87 0.18
C PHE A 171 3.70 -7.81 -0.93
N VAL A 172 3.44 -6.54 -0.63
CA VAL A 172 3.52 -5.43 -1.60
C VAL A 172 4.91 -5.34 -2.21
N GLN A 173 5.98 -5.53 -1.41
CA GLN A 173 7.35 -5.52 -1.93
C GLN A 173 7.56 -6.63 -2.98
N ALA A 174 7.19 -7.86 -2.67
CA ALA A 174 7.33 -8.98 -3.59
C ALA A 174 6.41 -8.85 -4.81
N HIS A 175 5.16 -8.47 -4.56
CA HIS A 175 4.11 -8.35 -5.56
C HIS A 175 4.48 -7.40 -6.70
N TYR A 176 4.89 -6.16 -6.41
CA TYR A 176 5.25 -5.21 -7.45
C TYR A 176 6.41 -5.73 -8.30
N VAL A 177 7.51 -6.15 -7.67
CA VAL A 177 8.74 -6.55 -8.35
C VAL A 177 8.54 -7.81 -9.20
N GLN A 178 7.79 -8.79 -8.70
CA GLN A 178 7.64 -10.10 -9.34
C GLN A 178 6.48 -10.14 -10.33
N SER A 179 5.40 -9.42 -10.06
CA SER A 179 4.15 -9.58 -10.79
C SER A 179 3.81 -8.39 -11.70
N ILE A 180 4.10 -7.14 -11.30
CA ILE A 180 3.68 -5.94 -12.04
C ILE A 180 4.83 -5.36 -12.87
N ALA A 181 5.99 -5.10 -12.24
CA ALA A 181 7.11 -4.40 -12.89
C ALA A 181 7.59 -5.05 -14.20
N PRO A 182 7.74 -6.39 -14.30
CA PRO A 182 8.27 -7.03 -15.50
C PRO A 182 7.28 -7.11 -16.67
N ARG A 183 6.02 -6.65 -16.51
CA ARG A 183 4.96 -6.81 -17.49
C ARG A 183 4.79 -5.57 -18.37
N GLU A 184 5.31 -5.63 -19.59
CA GLU A 184 5.25 -4.51 -20.54
C GLU A 184 3.88 -4.37 -21.21
N GLU A 185 3.11 -5.44 -21.25
CA GLU A 185 1.76 -5.50 -21.82
C GLU A 185 0.69 -4.76 -21.03
N LEU A 186 0.96 -4.41 -19.76
CA LEU A 186 0.01 -3.72 -18.89
C LEU A 186 -0.09 -2.23 -19.22
N CYS A 187 -1.21 -1.63 -18.82
CA CYS A 187 -1.42 -0.19 -18.88
C CYS A 187 -0.29 0.56 -18.13
N PRO A 188 0.43 1.50 -18.79
CA PRO A 188 1.56 2.18 -18.17
C PRO A 188 1.20 2.95 -16.89
N LEU A 189 0.05 3.66 -16.88
CA LEU A 189 -0.38 4.38 -15.68
C LEU A 189 -0.71 3.42 -14.52
N PHE A 190 -1.32 2.26 -14.82
CA PHE A 190 -1.58 1.23 -13.81
C PHE A 190 -0.28 0.75 -13.17
N LYS A 191 0.74 0.44 -13.97
CA LYS A 191 2.07 0.05 -13.49
C LYS A 191 2.71 1.12 -12.63
N ASP A 192 2.63 2.39 -13.07
CA ASP A 192 3.25 3.51 -12.35
C ASP A 192 2.57 3.78 -11.00
N VAL A 193 1.23 3.63 -10.90
CA VAL A 193 0.53 3.70 -9.62
C VAL A 193 1.14 2.72 -8.61
N PHE A 194 1.24 1.44 -8.97
CA PHE A 194 1.82 0.42 -8.08
C PHE A 194 3.32 0.60 -7.85
N LYS A 195 4.04 1.24 -8.77
CA LYS A 195 5.45 1.61 -8.58
C LYS A 195 5.63 2.70 -7.53
N PHE A 196 4.80 3.72 -7.56
CA PHE A 196 4.88 4.82 -6.59
C PHE A 196 4.44 4.37 -5.20
N HIS A 197 3.39 3.57 -5.11
CA HIS A 197 2.98 2.89 -3.89
C HIS A 197 4.13 2.05 -3.32
N TRP A 198 4.66 1.09 -4.07
CA TRP A 198 5.77 0.23 -3.68
C TRP A 198 6.98 0.98 -3.11
N LYS A 199 7.29 2.18 -3.63
CA LYS A 199 8.41 2.99 -3.12
C LYS A 199 8.20 3.45 -1.69
N ASP A 200 6.97 3.79 -1.32
CA ASP A 200 6.64 4.20 0.04
C ASP A 200 6.66 2.97 0.97
N GLU A 201 6.06 1.87 0.55
CA GLU A 201 5.96 0.62 1.32
C GLU A 201 7.30 0.01 1.71
N SER A 202 8.35 0.30 0.95
CA SER A 202 9.71 -0.14 1.32
C SER A 202 10.21 0.44 2.65
N ARG A 203 9.65 1.57 3.09
CA ARG A 203 9.96 2.20 4.39
C ARG A 203 9.02 1.69 5.48
N HIS A 204 7.79 1.40 5.12
CA HIS A 204 6.74 0.94 6.03
C HIS A 204 7.12 -0.41 6.65
N VAL A 205 7.59 -1.37 5.86
CA VAL A 205 8.10 -2.67 6.36
C VAL A 205 9.11 -2.51 7.52
N VAL A 206 10.03 -1.54 7.40
CA VAL A 206 11.06 -1.33 8.43
C VAL A 206 10.46 -0.72 9.70
N LEU A 207 9.47 0.15 9.56
CA LEU A 207 8.77 0.75 10.69
C LEU A 207 7.87 -0.25 11.40
N ASP A 208 7.14 -1.08 10.65
CA ASP A 208 6.33 -2.16 11.19
C ASP A 208 7.15 -3.13 12.03
N GLU A 209 8.34 -3.50 11.55
CA GLU A 209 9.27 -4.35 12.31
C GLU A 209 9.69 -3.71 13.65
N LEU A 210 9.87 -2.39 13.67
CA LEU A 210 10.22 -1.67 14.90
C LEU A 210 9.07 -1.61 15.90
N GLU A 211 7.84 -1.40 15.43
CA GLU A 211 6.64 -1.28 16.26
C GLU A 211 6.08 -2.66 16.71
N TRP A 212 6.36 -3.71 15.97
CA TRP A 212 5.86 -5.06 16.25
C TRP A 212 6.65 -5.76 17.38
N LYS A 213 7.92 -5.41 17.59
CA LYS A 213 8.81 -6.00 18.62
C LYS A 213 8.57 -5.42 20.00
#